data_15af8c5aac5de096f128f6329f51ed9d
#
_entry.id   15af8c5aac5de096f128f6329f51ed9d
#
_cell.length_a   1.000
_cell.length_b   1.000
_cell.length_c   1.000
_cell.angle_alpha   90.00
_cell.angle_beta   90.00
_cell.angle_gamma   90.00
#
_symmetry.space_group_name_H-M   'P 1'
#
loop_
_entity.id
_entity.type
_entity.pdbx_description
1 polymer ?
#
loop_
_entity_poly.entity_id
_entity_poly.type
_entity_poly.pdbx_seq_one_letter_code
_entity_poly.pdbx_strand_id
1 'polypeptide(L)'
;IDMGHPDLEGLELAGWLDAVDGADEPYDNEGHGTAMAGIVVANDGLNGIASGVSLLVAKAIDEGGTGDDEQIALAVDWCVDNQADIVSLSLGGDQGFGSGFLTSDALEESVEDAIDEGVFVVAAAGNDGEDDDGDVESPGSVDDVICVGGVTRSGGIWTGSSEGDNNGRIWPNPILPRDDPDKKPELVAPAHEVPVLMASGIGNGAWWGWSSGTSAATAWVSGALALVLEAHPEMQREGDSGGASAVAQMKGIIMQNSQMQDGQSEHDDHYGYGLLRVDLLMQALGNESSLTQDGEVVGPREFGATHSEGVQARRTTTSVPPVSSTKPRE
;
A
#
# COMPACT_ATOMS: atom_id res chain seq x y z
N ILE A 1 5.29 11.98 -10.83
CA ILE A 1 3.82 12.07 -11.04
C ILE A 1 3.51 13.03 -12.16
N ASP A 2 2.58 12.69 -13.08
CA ASP A 2 2.10 13.53 -14.16
C ASP A 2 0.89 14.37 -13.71
N MET A 3 1.14 15.59 -13.24
CA MET A 3 0.09 16.54 -12.80
C MET A 3 -0.82 17.02 -13.93
N GLY A 4 -0.50 16.73 -15.21
CA GLY A 4 -1.36 17.00 -16.35
C GLY A 4 -2.45 15.93 -16.60
N HIS A 5 -2.49 14.86 -15.82
CA HIS A 5 -3.49 13.80 -15.98
C HIS A 5 -4.90 14.29 -15.58
N PRO A 6 -5.96 14.02 -16.39
CA PRO A 6 -7.32 14.49 -16.08
C PRO A 6 -7.83 14.10 -14.70
N ASP A 7 -7.57 12.86 -14.24
CA ASP A 7 -8.01 12.36 -12.93
C ASP A 7 -7.24 12.96 -11.75
N LEU A 8 -6.24 13.80 -12.00
CA LEU A 8 -5.48 14.57 -11.03
C LEU A 8 -5.77 16.08 -11.13
N GLU A 9 -6.76 16.47 -11.95
CA GLU A 9 -7.14 17.89 -12.07
C GLU A 9 -7.61 18.44 -10.72
N GLY A 10 -6.98 19.54 -10.30
CA GLY A 10 -7.27 20.19 -9.02
C GLY A 10 -6.55 19.57 -7.82
N LEU A 11 -5.75 18.51 -8.01
CA LEU A 11 -4.86 18.02 -6.97
C LEU A 11 -3.74 19.04 -6.73
N GLU A 12 -3.57 19.45 -5.48
CA GLU A 12 -2.43 20.22 -5.03
C GLU A 12 -1.50 19.31 -4.20
N LEU A 13 -0.24 19.17 -4.63
CA LEU A 13 0.74 18.41 -3.85
C LEU A 13 1.09 19.20 -2.57
N ALA A 14 1.15 18.50 -1.46
CA ALA A 14 1.67 19.06 -0.20
C ALA A 14 3.19 19.31 -0.28
N GLY A 15 3.88 18.53 -1.13
CA GLY A 15 5.29 18.73 -1.43
C GLY A 15 5.75 17.88 -2.61
N TRP A 16 6.87 18.31 -3.20
CA TRP A 16 7.55 17.62 -4.30
C TRP A 16 9.05 17.58 -4.04
N LEU A 17 9.65 16.41 -4.22
CA LEU A 17 11.09 16.21 -4.27
C LEU A 17 11.44 15.39 -5.52
N ASP A 18 12.46 15.84 -6.26
CA ASP A 18 13.15 15.02 -7.26
C ASP A 18 14.56 14.71 -6.75
N ALA A 19 14.75 13.51 -6.22
CA ALA A 19 16.04 13.02 -5.73
C ALA A 19 16.94 12.49 -6.86
N VAL A 20 16.41 12.39 -8.08
CA VAL A 20 17.13 11.85 -9.25
C VAL A 20 17.83 12.99 -10.00
N ASP A 21 17.06 13.95 -10.50
CA ASP A 21 17.54 15.03 -11.40
C ASP A 21 17.46 16.41 -10.73
N GLY A 22 16.78 16.54 -9.61
CA GLY A 22 16.63 17.80 -8.89
C GLY A 22 15.71 18.80 -9.58
N ALA A 23 14.69 18.34 -10.31
CA ALA A 23 13.72 19.22 -10.98
C ALA A 23 12.78 19.88 -9.99
N ASP A 24 12.52 21.17 -10.17
CA ASP A 24 11.64 21.97 -9.31
C ASP A 24 10.14 21.64 -9.52
N GLU A 25 9.76 21.13 -10.70
CA GLU A 25 8.37 20.86 -11.08
C GLU A 25 8.11 19.37 -11.24
N PRO A 26 6.96 18.85 -10.81
CA PRO A 26 6.59 17.44 -10.93
C PRO A 26 6.54 16.98 -12.40
N TYR A 27 7.09 15.83 -12.66
CA TYR A 27 7.01 15.14 -13.93
C TYR A 27 7.04 13.63 -13.73
N ASP A 28 6.66 12.88 -14.77
CA ASP A 28 6.76 11.42 -14.81
C ASP A 28 7.19 10.98 -16.22
N ASN A 29 8.35 10.39 -16.31
CA ASN A 29 8.95 9.91 -17.57
C ASN A 29 8.98 8.38 -17.68
N GLU A 30 8.47 7.67 -16.63
CA GLU A 30 8.37 6.21 -16.59
C GLU A 30 6.90 5.75 -16.47
N GLY A 31 6.08 6.44 -15.67
CA GLY A 31 4.64 6.23 -15.52
C GLY A 31 4.21 5.48 -14.27
N HIS A 32 5.11 4.77 -13.60
CA HIS A 32 4.78 3.99 -12.40
C HIS A 32 4.31 4.88 -11.25
N GLY A 33 4.99 6.01 -10.99
CA GLY A 33 4.61 6.94 -9.93
C GLY A 33 3.19 7.50 -10.11
N THR A 34 2.82 7.90 -11.34
CA THR A 34 1.46 8.35 -11.67
C THR A 34 0.43 7.23 -11.48
N ALA A 35 0.78 6.00 -11.87
CA ALA A 35 -0.09 4.84 -11.71
C ALA A 35 -0.38 4.56 -10.24
N MET A 36 0.64 4.55 -9.38
CA MET A 36 0.50 4.29 -7.94
C MET A 36 -0.22 5.42 -7.22
N ALA A 37 0.14 6.68 -7.52
CA ALA A 37 -0.58 7.84 -6.98
C ALA A 37 -2.07 7.81 -7.36
N GLY A 38 -2.40 7.40 -8.58
CA GLY A 38 -3.78 7.28 -9.05
C GLY A 38 -4.61 6.28 -8.25
N ILE A 39 -4.04 5.18 -7.79
CA ILE A 39 -4.74 4.22 -6.90
C ILE A 39 -5.16 4.90 -5.60
N VAL A 40 -4.35 5.85 -5.10
CA VAL A 40 -4.62 6.55 -3.85
C VAL A 40 -5.56 7.74 -4.05
N VAL A 41 -5.29 8.62 -5.03
CA VAL A 41 -5.88 9.97 -5.09
C VAL A 41 -6.68 10.31 -6.35
N ALA A 42 -6.83 9.43 -7.34
CA ALA A 42 -7.60 9.72 -8.55
C ALA A 42 -9.03 10.18 -8.22
N ASN A 43 -9.56 11.16 -8.98
CA ASN A 43 -10.82 11.82 -8.63
C ASN A 43 -11.70 12.19 -9.85
N ASP A 44 -11.72 11.39 -10.90
CA ASP A 44 -12.64 11.57 -12.06
C ASP A 44 -12.97 10.24 -12.74
N GLY A 45 -12.23 9.82 -13.75
CA GLY A 45 -12.48 8.57 -14.49
C GLY A 45 -12.24 7.32 -13.65
N LEU A 46 -11.19 7.33 -12.82
CA LEU A 46 -11.01 6.40 -11.70
C LEU A 46 -11.27 7.12 -10.38
N ASN A 47 -11.60 6.36 -9.35
CA ASN A 47 -11.72 6.87 -8.00
C ASN A 47 -10.61 6.25 -7.15
N GLY A 48 -9.73 7.07 -6.65
CA GLY A 48 -8.72 6.68 -5.67
C GLY A 48 -9.35 6.30 -4.33
N ILE A 49 -8.62 5.51 -3.56
CA ILE A 49 -9.11 5.00 -2.27
C ILE A 49 -9.27 6.12 -1.26
N ALA A 50 -8.37 7.10 -1.30
CA ALA A 50 -8.29 8.22 -0.34
C ALA A 50 -8.05 9.55 -1.08
N SER A 51 -8.96 9.91 -1.99
CA SER A 51 -8.83 11.08 -2.87
C SER A 51 -8.72 12.44 -2.14
N GLY A 52 -9.01 12.48 -0.84
CA GLY A 52 -8.94 13.69 -0.01
C GLY A 52 -7.64 13.84 0.80
N VAL A 53 -6.68 12.92 0.68
CA VAL A 53 -5.43 13.01 1.45
C VAL A 53 -4.51 14.12 0.93
N SER A 54 -3.69 14.68 1.82
CA SER A 54 -2.55 15.50 1.45
C SER A 54 -1.44 14.59 0.91
N LEU A 55 -0.98 14.83 -0.33
CA LEU A 55 -0.01 13.98 -1.00
C LEU A 55 1.35 14.66 -1.10
N LEU A 56 2.36 14.05 -0.49
CA LEU A 56 3.78 14.30 -0.74
C LEU A 56 4.24 13.35 -1.84
N VAL A 57 5.05 13.82 -2.78
CA VAL A 57 5.63 12.98 -3.82
C VAL A 57 7.13 13.18 -3.88
N ALA A 58 7.88 12.10 -3.69
CA ALA A 58 9.32 12.07 -3.86
C ALA A 58 9.68 11.12 -5.02
N LYS A 59 10.29 11.67 -6.07
CA LYS A 59 10.81 10.88 -7.19
C LYS A 59 12.21 10.39 -6.82
N ALA A 60 12.34 9.09 -6.57
CA ALA A 60 13.58 8.42 -6.19
C ALA A 60 14.09 7.41 -7.24
N ILE A 61 13.26 7.12 -8.26
CA ILE A 61 13.56 6.14 -9.31
C ILE A 61 13.65 6.86 -10.65
N ASP A 62 14.67 6.51 -11.43
CA ASP A 62 14.95 7.11 -12.76
C ASP A 62 13.98 6.61 -13.85
N GLU A 63 14.19 7.06 -15.10
CA GLU A 63 13.40 6.65 -16.27
C GLU A 63 13.64 5.17 -16.66
N GLY A 64 14.70 4.56 -16.17
CA GLY A 64 15.03 3.14 -16.38
C GLY A 64 14.39 2.21 -15.36
N GLY A 65 13.67 2.77 -14.39
CA GLY A 65 13.06 2.00 -13.31
C GLY A 65 14.07 1.61 -12.22
N THR A 66 15.19 2.31 -12.11
CA THR A 66 16.25 2.04 -11.12
C THR A 66 16.48 3.24 -10.19
N GLY A 67 16.87 2.96 -8.96
CA GLY A 67 17.31 3.93 -7.97
C GLY A 67 18.36 3.31 -7.08
N ASP A 68 19.22 4.12 -6.47
CA ASP A 68 20.12 3.63 -5.44
C ASP A 68 19.55 3.85 -4.03
N ASP A 69 20.01 3.05 -3.07
CA ASP A 69 19.51 3.06 -1.70
C ASP A 69 19.66 4.42 -1.03
N GLU A 70 20.74 5.17 -1.35
CA GLU A 70 20.98 6.50 -0.79
C GLU A 70 19.93 7.52 -1.32
N GLN A 71 19.55 7.44 -2.58
CA GLN A 71 18.50 8.31 -3.18
C GLN A 71 17.12 8.00 -2.61
N ILE A 72 16.82 6.70 -2.42
CA ILE A 72 15.53 6.28 -1.87
C ILE A 72 15.46 6.65 -0.39
N ALA A 73 16.54 6.42 0.38
CA ALA A 73 16.64 6.86 1.78
C ALA A 73 16.41 8.36 1.92
N LEU A 74 17.10 9.18 1.11
CA LEU A 74 16.88 10.64 1.07
C LEU A 74 15.40 11.00 0.83
N ALA A 75 14.72 10.26 -0.03
CA ALA A 75 13.30 10.48 -0.31
C ALA A 75 12.40 10.11 0.87
N VAL A 76 12.73 9.03 1.60
CA VAL A 76 12.04 8.64 2.84
C VAL A 76 12.24 9.70 3.91
N ASP A 77 13.49 10.09 4.20
CA ASP A 77 13.83 11.13 5.18
C ASP A 77 13.11 12.45 4.87
N TRP A 78 13.06 12.83 3.59
CA TRP A 78 12.35 14.03 3.16
C TRP A 78 10.83 13.93 3.45
N CYS A 79 10.20 12.77 3.26
CA CYS A 79 8.80 12.57 3.61
C CYS A 79 8.58 12.70 5.12
N VAL A 80 9.48 12.13 5.94
CA VAL A 80 9.46 12.24 7.41
C VAL A 80 9.61 13.70 7.86
N ASP A 81 10.58 14.43 7.30
CA ASP A 81 10.82 15.84 7.57
C ASP A 81 9.63 16.75 7.19
N ASN A 82 8.84 16.33 6.19
CA ASN A 82 7.62 17.01 5.76
C ASN A 82 6.34 16.43 6.40
N GLN A 83 6.50 15.71 7.51
CA GLN A 83 5.42 15.26 8.39
C GLN A 83 4.45 14.27 7.75
N ALA A 84 4.97 13.34 6.94
CA ALA A 84 4.17 12.22 6.46
C ALA A 84 3.71 11.33 7.62
N ASP A 85 2.44 10.92 7.62
CA ASP A 85 1.91 9.87 8.50
C ASP A 85 2.14 8.48 7.89
N ILE A 86 2.19 8.40 6.55
CA ILE A 86 2.36 7.16 5.81
C ILE A 86 3.40 7.38 4.71
N VAL A 87 4.36 6.46 4.61
CA VAL A 87 5.28 6.35 3.47
C VAL A 87 4.94 5.09 2.68
N SER A 88 4.69 5.24 1.37
CA SER A 88 4.31 4.16 0.46
C SER A 88 5.46 3.85 -0.48
N LEU A 89 6.08 2.68 -0.32
CA LEU A 89 7.24 2.23 -1.08
C LEU A 89 6.85 1.10 -2.04
N SER A 90 6.33 1.49 -3.21
CA SER A 90 5.99 0.57 -4.29
C SER A 90 7.24 0.21 -5.11
N LEU A 91 8.30 -0.19 -4.43
CA LEU A 91 9.60 -0.52 -4.97
C LEU A 91 10.23 -1.62 -4.10
N GLY A 92 11.26 -2.25 -4.59
CA GLY A 92 12.03 -3.25 -3.89
C GLY A 92 13.23 -3.68 -4.71
N GLY A 93 14.13 -4.38 -4.08
CA GLY A 93 15.30 -4.97 -4.72
C GLY A 93 15.89 -6.07 -3.88
N ASP A 94 16.61 -6.97 -4.57
CA ASP A 94 17.34 -8.03 -3.91
C ASP A 94 18.41 -7.47 -2.98
N GLN A 95 18.50 -8.03 -1.79
CA GLN A 95 19.61 -7.79 -0.91
C GLN A 95 20.87 -8.41 -1.51
N GLY A 96 21.75 -7.59 -2.07
CA GLY A 96 22.99 -8.03 -2.70
C GLY A 96 23.86 -8.84 -1.74
N PHE A 97 24.67 -9.73 -2.29
CA PHE A 97 25.64 -10.54 -1.53
C PHE A 97 26.58 -9.66 -0.71
N GLY A 98 26.29 -9.50 0.58
CA GLY A 98 27.10 -8.72 1.53
C GLY A 98 26.41 -7.53 2.17
N SER A 99 25.24 -7.10 1.72
CA SER A 99 24.49 -5.99 2.31
C SER A 99 23.84 -6.37 3.65
N GLY A 100 23.18 -7.48 3.76
CA GLY A 100 22.37 -7.83 4.94
C GLY A 100 23.09 -8.48 6.12
N PHE A 101 24.39 -8.81 6.04
CA PHE A 101 25.03 -9.60 7.09
C PHE A 101 25.82 -8.79 8.12
N LEU A 102 26.30 -7.60 7.79
CA LEU A 102 27.18 -6.81 8.65
C LEU A 102 26.94 -5.29 8.62
N THR A 103 26.10 -4.80 7.73
CA THR A 103 25.72 -3.36 7.65
C THR A 103 24.27 -3.27 7.19
N SER A 104 23.44 -2.54 7.93
CA SER A 104 22.19 -2.02 7.37
C SER A 104 22.54 -1.17 6.16
N ASP A 105 21.76 -1.24 5.11
CA ASP A 105 21.88 -0.28 4.02
C ASP A 105 21.16 1.04 4.38
N ALA A 106 21.44 2.09 3.63
CA ALA A 106 20.91 3.41 3.95
C ALA A 106 19.37 3.46 3.89
N LEU A 107 18.76 2.68 3.01
CA LEU A 107 17.30 2.61 2.90
C LEU A 107 16.67 1.93 4.11
N GLU A 108 17.23 0.80 4.56
CA GLU A 108 16.71 0.09 5.74
C GLU A 108 16.81 0.96 7.00
N GLU A 109 17.96 1.64 7.22
CA GLU A 109 18.13 2.59 8.34
C GLU A 109 17.09 3.72 8.29
N SER A 110 16.89 4.34 7.13
CA SER A 110 15.92 5.44 6.97
C SER A 110 14.47 4.97 7.21
N VAL A 111 14.15 3.75 6.81
CA VAL A 111 12.83 3.14 7.04
C VAL A 111 12.62 2.83 8.53
N GLU A 112 13.62 2.27 9.22
CA GLU A 112 13.57 2.03 10.66
C GLU A 112 13.43 3.35 11.45
N ASP A 113 14.20 4.38 11.10
CA ASP A 113 14.11 5.71 11.71
C ASP A 113 12.71 6.33 11.49
N ALA A 114 12.13 6.19 10.30
CA ALA A 114 10.77 6.66 10.01
C ALA A 114 9.72 5.97 10.91
N ILE A 115 9.84 4.67 11.10
CA ILE A 115 8.94 3.89 11.97
C ILE A 115 9.11 4.30 13.43
N ASP A 116 10.34 4.50 13.89
CA ASP A 116 10.63 4.99 15.26
C ASP A 116 10.04 6.37 15.52
N GLU A 117 9.91 7.20 14.48
CA GLU A 117 9.21 8.48 14.52
C GLU A 117 7.69 8.37 14.38
N GLY A 118 7.16 7.17 14.20
CA GLY A 118 5.71 6.89 14.16
C GLY A 118 5.08 6.97 12.77
N VAL A 119 5.89 6.94 11.73
CA VAL A 119 5.41 6.86 10.35
C VAL A 119 5.05 5.42 9.99
N PHE A 120 3.90 5.21 9.41
CA PHE A 120 3.51 3.91 8.87
C PHE A 120 4.21 3.67 7.53
N VAL A 121 5.20 2.80 7.49
CA VAL A 121 5.87 2.42 6.24
C VAL A 121 5.18 1.20 5.66
N VAL A 122 4.69 1.34 4.42
CA VAL A 122 4.03 0.28 3.65
C VAL A 122 4.89 -0.02 2.43
N ALA A 123 5.35 -1.26 2.28
CA ALA A 123 6.23 -1.64 1.20
C ALA A 123 5.73 -2.85 0.41
N ALA A 124 6.14 -2.94 -0.85
CA ALA A 124 5.84 -4.08 -1.71
C ALA A 124 6.62 -5.32 -1.26
N ALA A 125 6.00 -6.49 -1.38
CA ALA A 125 6.68 -7.76 -1.11
C ALA A 125 7.73 -8.10 -2.18
N GLY A 126 7.55 -7.59 -3.41
CA GLY A 126 8.34 -7.96 -4.57
C GLY A 126 7.51 -8.70 -5.62
N ASN A 127 8.11 -8.90 -6.79
CA ASN A 127 7.41 -9.47 -7.94
C ASN A 127 8.10 -10.73 -8.51
N ASP A 128 8.89 -11.42 -7.72
CA ASP A 128 9.73 -12.56 -8.12
C ASP A 128 9.12 -13.92 -7.79
N GLY A 129 7.84 -13.98 -7.43
CA GLY A 129 7.18 -15.20 -6.98
C GLY A 129 7.21 -16.38 -7.97
N GLU A 130 7.46 -16.17 -9.27
CA GLU A 130 7.64 -17.21 -10.29
C GLU A 130 9.12 -17.36 -10.70
N ASP A 131 9.95 -16.38 -10.38
CA ASP A 131 11.35 -16.30 -10.76
C ASP A 131 12.22 -16.22 -9.51
N ASP A 132 13.55 -16.43 -9.63
CA ASP A 132 14.56 -16.39 -8.59
C ASP A 132 14.21 -17.26 -7.37
N ASP A 133 14.44 -16.78 -6.14
CA ASP A 133 14.09 -17.51 -4.91
C ASP A 133 12.67 -17.15 -4.41
N GLY A 134 12.05 -16.12 -4.97
CA GLY A 134 10.70 -15.68 -4.68
C GLY A 134 10.51 -14.99 -3.33
N ASP A 135 11.59 -14.75 -2.58
CA ASP A 135 11.54 -14.16 -1.24
C ASP A 135 11.16 -12.67 -1.26
N VAL A 136 10.63 -12.18 -0.13
CA VAL A 136 10.29 -10.77 0.05
C VAL A 136 11.54 -9.88 -0.08
N GLU A 137 11.43 -8.86 -0.94
CA GLU A 137 12.48 -7.88 -1.21
C GLU A 137 12.60 -6.81 -0.10
N SER A 138 13.79 -6.19 0.00
CA SER A 138 13.98 -4.97 0.81
C SER A 138 13.32 -3.76 0.11
N PRO A 139 12.65 -2.80 0.83
CA PRO A 139 12.55 -2.73 2.29
C PRO A 139 11.35 -3.48 2.89
N GLY A 140 10.57 -4.22 2.11
CA GLY A 140 9.45 -5.03 2.60
C GLY A 140 9.86 -6.08 3.64
N SER A 141 11.11 -6.52 3.56
CA SER A 141 11.71 -7.49 4.50
C SER A 141 12.08 -6.91 5.87
N VAL A 142 12.14 -5.58 6.03
CA VAL A 142 12.48 -4.91 7.30
C VAL A 142 11.39 -5.18 8.34
N ASP A 143 11.79 -5.46 9.58
CA ASP A 143 10.86 -5.61 10.70
C ASP A 143 10.08 -4.30 10.89
N ASP A 144 8.86 -4.40 11.44
CA ASP A 144 7.91 -3.28 11.61
C ASP A 144 7.36 -2.62 10.32
N VAL A 145 7.95 -2.82 9.14
CA VAL A 145 7.33 -2.45 7.86
C VAL A 145 6.06 -3.28 7.62
N ILE A 146 5.04 -2.65 7.07
CA ILE A 146 3.83 -3.33 6.58
C ILE A 146 4.11 -3.81 5.16
N CYS A 147 4.56 -5.04 5.01
CA CYS A 147 4.85 -5.66 3.73
C CYS A 147 3.58 -6.21 3.08
N VAL A 148 3.38 -5.91 1.81
CA VAL A 148 2.14 -6.23 1.10
C VAL A 148 2.38 -7.17 -0.07
N GLY A 149 1.87 -8.38 0.04
CA GLY A 149 1.77 -9.34 -1.05
C GLY A 149 0.56 -9.10 -1.96
N GLY A 150 0.47 -9.86 -3.04
CA GLY A 150 -0.46 -9.62 -4.12
C GLY A 150 -1.49 -10.74 -4.34
N VAL A 151 -2.78 -10.36 -4.48
CA VAL A 151 -3.85 -11.27 -4.91
C VAL A 151 -4.50 -10.80 -6.21
N THR A 152 -5.09 -11.78 -6.90
CA THR A 152 -5.94 -11.54 -8.07
C THR A 152 -7.32 -11.04 -7.63
N ARG A 153 -8.12 -10.58 -8.59
CA ARG A 153 -9.51 -10.16 -8.37
C ARG A 153 -10.39 -11.25 -7.74
N SER A 154 -10.07 -12.52 -7.92
CA SER A 154 -10.81 -13.64 -7.32
C SER A 154 -10.34 -14.01 -5.91
N GLY A 155 -9.35 -13.32 -5.37
CA GLY A 155 -8.77 -13.59 -4.05
C GLY A 155 -7.70 -14.69 -4.03
N GLY A 156 -7.42 -15.34 -5.17
CA GLY A 156 -6.28 -16.25 -5.28
C GLY A 156 -4.97 -15.46 -5.32
N ILE A 157 -3.88 -16.08 -4.86
CA ILE A 157 -2.56 -15.44 -4.93
C ILE A 157 -2.22 -15.04 -6.38
N TRP A 158 -1.62 -13.87 -6.56
CA TRP A 158 -1.02 -13.52 -7.83
C TRP A 158 0.36 -14.18 -7.91
N THR A 159 0.58 -14.99 -8.94
CA THR A 159 1.77 -15.85 -9.06
C THR A 159 3.09 -15.07 -9.14
N GLY A 160 3.03 -13.79 -9.50
CA GLY A 160 4.20 -12.90 -9.46
C GLY A 160 4.47 -12.29 -8.08
N SER A 161 3.62 -12.50 -7.08
CA SER A 161 3.88 -11.97 -5.74
C SER A 161 5.00 -12.73 -5.05
N SER A 162 6.03 -12.04 -4.61
CA SER A 162 7.03 -12.63 -3.71
C SER A 162 6.38 -13.12 -2.43
N GLU A 163 6.94 -14.15 -1.83
CA GLU A 163 6.45 -14.83 -0.63
C GLU A 163 7.40 -14.68 0.55
N GLY A 164 6.90 -14.86 1.76
CA GLY A 164 7.70 -14.80 2.96
C GLY A 164 8.52 -16.05 3.18
N ASP A 165 9.78 -15.89 3.61
CA ASP A 165 10.54 -16.92 4.29
C ASP A 165 10.66 -16.57 5.77
N ASN A 166 9.76 -17.10 6.58
CA ASN A 166 9.66 -16.78 8.00
C ASN A 166 10.41 -17.77 8.90
N ASN A 167 11.04 -18.79 8.30
CA ASN A 167 11.64 -19.90 9.03
C ASN A 167 13.08 -19.64 9.48
N GLY A 168 13.69 -18.57 8.95
CA GLY A 168 15.11 -18.27 9.11
C GLY A 168 15.98 -19.13 8.20
N ARG A 169 16.73 -18.47 7.35
CA ARG A 169 17.76 -19.10 6.50
C ARG A 169 19.10 -18.44 6.78
N ILE A 170 20.16 -19.15 6.39
CA ILE A 170 21.50 -18.55 6.46
C ILE A 170 21.63 -17.46 5.39
N TRP A 171 20.81 -17.55 4.34
CA TRP A 171 20.80 -16.64 3.21
C TRP A 171 19.50 -16.84 2.36
N PRO A 172 18.86 -15.77 1.83
CA PRO A 172 19.19 -14.36 2.08
C PRO A 172 18.75 -13.87 3.47
N ASN A 173 17.59 -13.46 3.72
CA ASN A 173 17.06 -12.88 4.95
C ASN A 173 15.63 -13.40 5.20
N PRO A 174 15.20 -13.65 6.46
CA PRO A 174 15.90 -13.38 7.70
C PRO A 174 16.88 -14.50 8.09
N ILE A 175 17.94 -14.15 8.84
CA ILE A 175 18.87 -15.13 9.41
C ILE A 175 18.22 -15.93 10.54
N LEU A 176 17.30 -15.31 11.25
CA LEU A 176 16.52 -15.91 12.34
C LEU A 176 15.05 -16.01 11.91
N PRO A 177 14.31 -17.01 12.44
CA PRO A 177 12.86 -17.05 12.25
C PRO A 177 12.21 -15.74 12.70
N ARG A 178 11.19 -15.31 11.97
CA ARG A 178 10.36 -14.15 12.33
C ARG A 178 9.27 -14.56 13.29
N ASP A 179 8.96 -13.70 14.21
CA ASP A 179 7.85 -13.84 15.15
C ASP A 179 6.66 -12.96 14.72
N ASP A 180 5.45 -13.29 15.18
CA ASP A 180 4.27 -12.43 15.01
C ASP A 180 4.48 -11.11 15.80
N PRO A 181 4.13 -9.95 15.26
CA PRO A 181 3.38 -9.71 14.01
C PRO A 181 4.28 -9.44 12.78
N ASP A 182 5.60 -9.72 12.84
CA ASP A 182 6.60 -9.31 11.84
C ASP A 182 6.88 -10.36 10.76
N LYS A 183 6.07 -11.42 10.72
CA LYS A 183 6.12 -12.38 9.62
C LYS A 183 5.67 -11.75 8.31
N LYS A 184 6.42 -12.04 7.23
CA LYS A 184 6.23 -11.45 5.91
C LYS A 184 5.52 -12.40 4.92
N PRO A 185 4.75 -11.83 3.96
CA PRO A 185 4.18 -10.48 4.03
C PRO A 185 3.18 -10.38 5.20
N GLU A 186 2.90 -9.20 5.72
CA GLU A 186 1.89 -9.06 6.77
C GLU A 186 0.48 -9.34 6.24
N LEU A 187 0.19 -8.89 5.01
CA LEU A 187 -1.13 -9.06 4.40
C LEU A 187 -1.04 -9.03 2.88
N VAL A 188 -2.17 -9.31 2.25
CA VAL A 188 -2.30 -9.19 0.80
C VAL A 188 -3.39 -8.20 0.41
N ALA A 189 -3.22 -7.60 -0.78
CA ALA A 189 -4.20 -6.71 -1.40
C ALA A 189 -4.25 -6.92 -2.93
N PRO A 190 -5.21 -6.29 -3.65
CA PRO A 190 -5.31 -6.45 -5.10
C PRO A 190 -4.02 -6.05 -5.83
N ALA A 191 -3.43 -6.98 -6.61
CA ALA A 191 -2.17 -6.79 -7.32
C ALA A 191 -2.24 -7.14 -8.81
N HIS A 192 -3.29 -7.82 -9.29
CA HIS A 192 -3.36 -8.30 -10.66
C HIS A 192 -4.47 -7.60 -11.45
N GLU A 193 -4.09 -7.05 -12.61
CA GLU A 193 -4.99 -6.29 -13.48
C GLU A 193 -5.74 -5.16 -12.72
N VAL A 194 -5.01 -4.39 -11.93
CA VAL A 194 -5.53 -3.24 -11.19
C VAL A 194 -5.66 -2.05 -12.15
N PRO A 195 -6.82 -1.37 -12.22
CA PRO A 195 -6.97 -0.15 -13.02
C PRO A 195 -6.07 0.96 -12.49
N VAL A 196 -5.32 1.59 -13.39
CA VAL A 196 -4.36 2.64 -13.03
C VAL A 196 -4.42 3.83 -13.99
N LEU A 197 -3.89 4.96 -13.55
CA LEU A 197 -3.62 6.12 -14.40
C LEU A 197 -2.38 5.85 -15.27
N MET A 198 -2.41 6.37 -16.50
CA MET A 198 -1.29 6.29 -17.44
C MET A 198 -0.73 7.70 -17.65
N ALA A 199 0.53 7.92 -17.30
CA ALA A 199 1.17 9.21 -17.54
C ALA A 199 1.16 9.59 -19.03
N SER A 200 1.09 10.88 -19.31
CA SER A 200 1.06 11.41 -20.68
C SER A 200 2.30 10.99 -21.46
N GLY A 201 2.09 10.51 -22.67
CA GLY A 201 3.18 10.00 -23.51
C GLY A 201 3.57 8.54 -23.30
N ILE A 202 3.15 7.91 -22.20
CA ILE A 202 3.44 6.49 -21.88
C ILE A 202 2.35 5.57 -22.45
N GLY A 203 1.09 5.90 -22.25
CA GLY A 203 -0.06 5.05 -22.58
C GLY A 203 -0.50 5.04 -24.04
N ASN A 204 0.33 5.45 -25.02
CA ASN A 204 -0.07 5.61 -26.41
C ASN A 204 -1.34 6.48 -26.59
N GLY A 205 -1.52 7.48 -25.73
CA GLY A 205 -2.67 8.39 -25.69
C GLY A 205 -3.86 7.88 -24.88
N ALA A 206 -3.73 6.74 -24.19
CA ALA A 206 -4.69 6.29 -23.18
C ALA A 206 -4.37 6.93 -21.82
N TRP A 207 -5.41 7.38 -21.12
CA TRP A 207 -5.27 7.91 -19.75
C TRP A 207 -5.39 6.82 -18.68
N TRP A 208 -5.93 5.68 -19.03
CA TRP A 208 -6.16 4.56 -18.10
C TRP A 208 -5.61 3.26 -18.67
N GLY A 209 -5.10 2.42 -17.80
CA GLY A 209 -4.56 1.12 -18.13
C GLY A 209 -4.75 0.13 -16.98
N TRP A 210 -3.95 -0.91 -17.03
CA TRP A 210 -3.93 -1.98 -16.04
C TRP A 210 -2.49 -2.20 -15.60
N SER A 211 -2.30 -2.38 -14.30
CA SER A 211 -1.02 -2.76 -13.71
C SER A 211 -1.15 -4.10 -12.99
N SER A 212 -0.08 -4.89 -13.01
CA SER A 212 0.06 -6.05 -12.15
C SER A 212 1.38 -5.96 -11.41
N GLY A 213 1.34 -6.03 -10.10
CA GLY A 213 2.49 -5.90 -9.21
C GLY A 213 2.05 -5.69 -7.77
N THR A 214 2.89 -6.11 -6.84
CA THR A 214 2.74 -5.81 -5.41
C THR A 214 2.81 -4.31 -5.13
N SER A 215 3.39 -3.53 -6.05
CA SER A 215 3.31 -2.07 -6.08
C SER A 215 1.87 -1.54 -6.00
N ALA A 216 0.95 -2.12 -6.80
CA ALA A 216 -0.46 -1.72 -6.78
C ALA A 216 -1.13 -2.11 -5.45
N ALA A 217 -0.80 -3.27 -4.89
CA ALA A 217 -1.28 -3.72 -3.59
C ALA A 217 -0.80 -2.78 -2.46
N THR A 218 0.46 -2.34 -2.51
CA THR A 218 1.05 -1.39 -1.57
C THR A 218 0.32 -0.04 -1.60
N ALA A 219 0.10 0.52 -2.78
CA ALA A 219 -0.67 1.76 -2.93
C ALA A 219 -2.12 1.59 -2.42
N TRP A 220 -2.72 0.41 -2.61
CA TRP A 220 -4.04 0.07 -2.10
C TRP A 220 -4.08 0.10 -0.57
N VAL A 221 -3.11 -0.54 0.08
CA VAL A 221 -3.00 -0.59 1.55
C VAL A 221 -2.70 0.79 2.12
N SER A 222 -1.80 1.56 1.50
CA SER A 222 -1.48 2.93 1.91
C SER A 222 -2.71 3.84 1.89
N GLY A 223 -3.51 3.79 0.81
CA GLY A 223 -4.77 4.52 0.74
C GLY A 223 -5.79 4.05 1.79
N ALA A 224 -5.86 2.75 2.05
CA ALA A 224 -6.73 2.20 3.08
C ALA A 224 -6.34 2.65 4.49
N LEU A 225 -5.04 2.67 4.82
CA LEU A 225 -4.52 3.19 6.08
C LEU A 225 -4.79 4.69 6.24
N ALA A 226 -4.68 5.47 5.16
CA ALA A 226 -5.02 6.88 5.19
C ALA A 226 -6.48 7.12 5.63
N LEU A 227 -7.43 6.30 5.14
CA LEU A 227 -8.82 6.35 5.60
C LEU A 227 -8.96 5.94 7.08
N VAL A 228 -8.17 4.99 7.54
CA VAL A 228 -8.15 4.59 8.96
C VAL A 228 -7.64 5.75 9.81
N LEU A 229 -6.54 6.40 9.43
CA LEU A 229 -5.97 7.54 10.16
C LEU A 229 -6.86 8.80 10.09
N GLU A 230 -7.63 8.99 9.02
CA GLU A 230 -8.66 10.05 8.98
C GLU A 230 -9.75 9.82 10.03
N ALA A 231 -10.18 8.57 10.21
CA ALA A 231 -11.18 8.20 11.21
C ALA A 231 -10.62 8.14 12.64
N HIS A 232 -9.33 7.91 12.78
CA HIS A 232 -8.59 7.76 14.05
C HIS A 232 -7.38 8.69 14.08
N PRO A 233 -7.59 10.03 14.08
CA PRO A 233 -6.50 11.02 14.04
C PRO A 233 -5.59 10.95 15.25
N GLU A 234 -6.03 10.35 16.36
CA GLU A 234 -5.19 10.10 17.53
C GLU A 234 -4.03 9.14 17.24
N MET A 235 -4.11 8.33 16.17
CA MET A 235 -3.06 7.39 15.76
C MET A 235 -2.12 7.97 14.69
N GLN A 236 -2.41 9.16 14.15
CA GLN A 236 -1.48 9.86 13.27
C GLN A 236 -0.17 10.14 14.01
N ARG A 237 0.92 10.34 13.28
CA ARG A 237 2.27 10.53 13.85
C ARG A 237 2.29 11.51 15.02
N GLU A 238 1.64 12.67 14.87
CA GLU A 238 1.54 13.73 15.89
C GLU A 238 0.29 13.61 16.79
N GLY A 239 -0.46 12.53 16.67
CA GLY A 239 -1.67 12.28 17.47
C GLY A 239 -1.37 11.85 18.91
N ASP A 240 -2.36 11.96 19.79
CA ASP A 240 -2.23 11.65 21.22
C ASP A 240 -1.81 10.18 21.49
N SER A 241 -2.08 9.27 20.57
CA SER A 241 -1.71 7.85 20.59
C SER A 241 -0.82 7.48 19.41
N GLY A 242 -0.15 8.44 18.79
CA GLY A 242 0.75 8.25 17.65
C GLY A 242 2.12 7.67 18.05
N GLY A 243 3.09 7.85 17.15
CA GLY A 243 4.46 7.38 17.33
C GLY A 243 4.62 5.89 17.06
N ALA A 244 5.81 5.33 17.27
CA ALA A 244 6.14 3.92 17.02
C ALA A 244 5.14 2.93 17.65
N SER A 245 4.54 3.28 18.79
CA SER A 245 3.52 2.43 19.42
C SER A 245 2.25 2.29 18.59
N ALA A 246 1.86 3.31 17.83
CA ALA A 246 0.72 3.24 16.92
C ALA A 246 1.00 2.31 15.74
N VAL A 247 2.24 2.31 15.23
CA VAL A 247 2.67 1.39 14.15
C VAL A 247 2.58 -0.05 14.64
N ALA A 248 3.18 -0.36 15.78
CA ALA A 248 3.13 -1.70 16.37
C ALA A 248 1.69 -2.16 16.68
N GLN A 249 0.84 -1.25 17.20
CA GLN A 249 -0.57 -1.53 17.43
C GLN A 249 -1.30 -1.85 16.11
N MET A 250 -1.08 -1.06 15.06
CA MET A 250 -1.71 -1.28 13.75
C MET A 250 -1.33 -2.64 13.15
N LYS A 251 -0.06 -3.05 13.23
CA LYS A 251 0.38 -4.38 12.80
C LYS A 251 -0.35 -5.48 13.57
N GLY A 252 -0.50 -5.34 14.87
CA GLY A 252 -1.30 -6.27 15.69
C GLY A 252 -2.78 -6.31 15.28
N ILE A 253 -3.38 -5.18 14.93
CA ILE A 253 -4.76 -5.09 14.45
C ILE A 253 -4.88 -5.75 13.07
N ILE A 254 -3.95 -5.49 12.15
CA ILE A 254 -3.88 -6.14 10.83
C ILE A 254 -3.82 -7.66 10.98
N MET A 255 -2.92 -8.16 11.83
CA MET A 255 -2.77 -9.59 12.10
C MET A 255 -4.08 -10.24 12.56
N GLN A 256 -4.84 -9.56 13.42
CA GLN A 256 -6.06 -10.12 14.03
C GLN A 256 -7.31 -9.92 13.17
N ASN A 257 -7.32 -8.97 12.23
CA ASN A 257 -8.52 -8.54 11.55
C ASN A 257 -8.43 -8.63 10.01
N SER A 258 -7.34 -9.15 9.45
CA SER A 258 -7.28 -9.52 8.03
C SER A 258 -8.13 -10.76 7.76
N GLN A 259 -8.70 -10.85 6.56
CA GLN A 259 -9.52 -11.99 6.17
C GLN A 259 -8.64 -13.13 5.69
N MET A 260 -8.44 -14.13 6.54
CA MET A 260 -7.75 -15.38 6.18
C MET A 260 -8.47 -16.11 5.04
N GLN A 261 -7.71 -16.85 4.24
CA GLN A 261 -8.24 -17.72 3.19
C GLN A 261 -8.95 -18.94 3.77
N ASP A 262 -9.79 -19.58 2.97
CA ASP A 262 -10.47 -20.81 3.36
C ASP A 262 -9.45 -21.91 3.72
N GLY A 263 -9.43 -22.32 4.98
CA GLY A 263 -8.50 -23.32 5.52
C GLY A 263 -7.20 -22.77 6.09
N GLN A 264 -6.93 -21.48 5.97
CA GLN A 264 -5.85 -20.80 6.69
C GLN A 264 -6.23 -20.61 8.15
N SER A 265 -5.33 -20.87 9.07
CA SER A 265 -5.55 -20.74 10.53
C SER A 265 -4.44 -19.97 11.24
N GLU A 266 -3.39 -19.64 10.54
CA GLU A 266 -2.21 -18.91 11.01
C GLU A 266 -1.60 -18.12 9.85
N HIS A 267 -0.51 -17.40 10.09
CA HIS A 267 0.23 -16.75 9.03
C HIS A 267 0.63 -17.75 7.93
N ASP A 268 0.54 -17.31 6.68
CA ASP A 268 0.89 -18.07 5.48
C ASP A 268 1.90 -17.26 4.66
N ASP A 269 2.95 -17.91 4.16
CA ASP A 269 4.04 -17.21 3.48
C ASP A 269 3.60 -16.48 2.18
N HIS A 270 2.47 -16.90 1.55
CA HIS A 270 1.90 -16.20 0.39
C HIS A 270 0.84 -15.15 0.77
N TYR A 271 -0.04 -15.50 1.74
CA TYR A 271 -1.21 -14.65 2.06
C TYR A 271 -1.01 -13.78 3.30
N GLY A 272 0.11 -13.92 3.99
CA GLY A 272 0.32 -13.24 5.27
C GLY A 272 -0.75 -13.64 6.28
N TYR A 273 -1.27 -12.65 7.00
CA TYR A 273 -2.45 -12.84 7.88
C TYR A 273 -3.78 -12.78 7.11
N GLY A 274 -3.76 -12.58 5.79
CA GLY A 274 -4.92 -12.59 4.91
C GLY A 274 -5.15 -11.30 4.14
N LEU A 275 -6.30 -11.22 3.48
CA LEU A 275 -6.71 -10.05 2.70
C LEU A 275 -7.08 -8.88 3.61
N LEU A 276 -6.61 -7.68 3.27
CA LEU A 276 -6.97 -6.45 3.97
C LEU A 276 -8.49 -6.24 4.04
N ARG A 277 -9.00 -5.95 5.23
CA ARG A 277 -10.41 -5.65 5.51
C ARG A 277 -10.51 -4.36 6.33
N VAL A 278 -10.62 -3.22 5.63
CA VAL A 278 -10.72 -1.89 6.26
C VAL A 278 -11.90 -1.80 7.23
N ASP A 279 -13.02 -2.42 6.89
CA ASP A 279 -14.20 -2.46 7.75
C ASP A 279 -13.95 -3.19 9.08
N LEU A 280 -13.14 -4.25 9.08
CA LEU A 280 -12.76 -4.95 10.31
C LEU A 280 -11.72 -4.16 11.12
N LEU A 281 -10.77 -3.49 10.46
CA LEU A 281 -9.81 -2.60 11.12
C LEU A 281 -10.53 -1.45 11.84
N MET A 282 -11.45 -0.77 11.15
CA MET A 282 -12.27 0.30 11.72
C MET A 282 -13.12 -0.20 12.91
N GLN A 283 -13.68 -1.41 12.80
CA GLN A 283 -14.44 -1.99 13.89
C GLN A 283 -13.57 -2.30 15.11
N ALA A 284 -12.37 -2.84 14.92
CA ALA A 284 -11.44 -3.14 16.00
C ALA A 284 -11.03 -1.86 16.74
N LEU A 285 -10.62 -0.82 16.03
CA LEU A 285 -10.24 0.47 16.61
C LEU A 285 -11.41 1.16 17.33
N GLY A 286 -12.62 1.11 16.76
CA GLY A 286 -13.82 1.67 17.40
C GLY A 286 -14.19 0.96 18.71
N ASN A 287 -13.91 -0.33 18.83
CA ASN A 287 -14.13 -1.10 20.05
C ASN A 287 -13.06 -0.78 21.12
N GLU A 288 -11.80 -0.58 20.72
CA GLU A 288 -10.72 -0.21 21.66
C GLU A 288 -10.93 1.17 22.25
N SER A 289 -11.36 2.16 21.44
CA SER A 289 -11.72 3.50 21.92
C SER A 289 -12.83 3.49 22.99
N SER A 290 -13.71 2.49 22.97
CA SER A 290 -14.75 2.33 23.97
C SER A 290 -14.27 1.71 25.30
N LEU A 291 -13.09 1.07 25.32
CA LEU A 291 -12.50 0.45 26.50
C LEU A 291 -11.56 1.38 27.29
N THR A 292 -11.08 2.46 26.67
CA THR A 292 -10.11 3.39 27.27
C THR A 292 -10.75 4.59 27.97
N GLN A 293 -12.04 4.85 27.77
CA GLN A 293 -12.76 5.87 28.54
C GLN A 293 -13.34 5.27 29.82
N ASP A 294 -12.65 5.51 30.92
CA ASP A 294 -13.10 5.33 32.31
C ASP A 294 -13.71 3.97 32.69
N GLY A 295 -12.94 2.90 32.79
CA GLY A 295 -13.25 1.73 33.67
C GLY A 295 -14.72 1.26 33.84
N GLU A 296 -15.68 1.87 33.20
CA GLU A 296 -17.08 1.51 33.12
C GLU A 296 -17.40 1.00 31.70
N VAL A 297 -17.77 -0.26 31.61
CA VAL A 297 -18.27 -0.88 30.40
C VAL A 297 -19.57 -0.17 29.99
N VAL A 298 -19.48 0.80 29.10
CA VAL A 298 -20.67 1.34 28.43
C VAL A 298 -21.00 0.37 27.30
N GLY A 299 -22.05 -0.41 27.51
CA GLY A 299 -22.55 -1.35 26.52
C GLY A 299 -22.87 -0.68 25.16
N PRO A 300 -22.97 -1.47 24.08
CA PRO A 300 -23.13 -0.95 22.72
C PRO A 300 -24.33 0.00 22.65
N ARG A 301 -24.10 1.21 22.18
CA ARG A 301 -25.21 2.12 21.81
C ARG A 301 -25.94 1.47 20.65
N GLU A 302 -27.17 1.03 20.88
CA GLU A 302 -28.09 0.64 19.81
C GLU A 302 -28.24 1.84 18.86
N PHE A 303 -27.73 1.71 17.64
CA PHE A 303 -28.12 2.59 16.56
C PHE A 303 -29.58 2.30 16.23
N GLY A 304 -30.44 3.16 16.72
CA GLY A 304 -31.87 3.13 16.41
C GLY A 304 -32.08 3.23 14.91
N ALA A 305 -32.53 2.13 14.31
CA ALA A 305 -33.00 2.12 12.94
C ALA A 305 -34.25 3.00 12.87
N THR A 306 -34.09 4.24 12.38
CA THR A 306 -35.25 5.01 11.92
C THR A 306 -35.68 4.44 10.57
N HIS A 307 -36.84 3.79 10.59
CA HIS A 307 -37.56 3.44 9.39
C HIS A 307 -37.83 4.72 8.57
N SER A 308 -37.24 4.80 7.37
CA SER A 308 -37.73 5.67 6.31
C SER A 308 -38.35 4.81 5.22
N GLU A 309 -39.64 5.00 5.04
CA GLU A 309 -40.46 4.36 4.02
C GLU A 309 -39.95 4.67 2.60
N GLY A 310 -39.94 3.62 1.80
CA GLY A 310 -40.29 3.55 0.38
C GLY A 310 -39.81 4.63 -0.57
N VAL A 311 -38.67 4.40 -1.25
CA VAL A 311 -38.47 4.87 -2.63
C VAL A 311 -38.26 3.66 -3.53
N GLN A 312 -39.29 3.33 -4.33
CA GLN A 312 -39.18 2.36 -5.41
C GLN A 312 -38.30 2.93 -6.53
N ALA A 313 -37.08 2.44 -6.67
CA ALA A 313 -36.27 2.69 -7.84
C ALA A 313 -36.79 1.88 -9.03
N ARG A 314 -37.32 2.56 -10.05
CA ARG A 314 -37.64 1.98 -11.36
C ARG A 314 -36.31 1.53 -12.02
N ARG A 315 -36.16 0.23 -12.22
CA ARG A 315 -35.15 -0.33 -13.13
C ARG A 315 -35.56 0.02 -14.58
N THR A 316 -34.77 0.86 -15.22
CA THR A 316 -34.75 0.96 -16.69
C THR A 316 -33.60 0.08 -17.18
N THR A 317 -33.96 -1.07 -17.73
CA THR A 317 -33.03 -1.93 -18.47
C THR A 317 -32.80 -1.33 -19.86
N THR A 318 -31.65 -0.73 -20.11
CA THR A 318 -31.18 -0.47 -21.47
C THR A 318 -30.22 -1.60 -21.85
N SER A 319 -30.70 -2.43 -22.78
CA SER A 319 -29.86 -3.48 -23.42
C SER A 319 -28.89 -2.84 -24.39
N VAL A 320 -27.59 -3.07 -24.17
CA VAL A 320 -26.52 -2.75 -25.13
C VAL A 320 -26.40 -3.93 -26.09
N PRO A 321 -26.41 -3.71 -27.41
CA PRO A 321 -26.24 -4.81 -28.38
C PRO A 321 -24.76 -5.26 -28.43
N PRO A 322 -24.49 -6.54 -28.80
CA PRO A 322 -23.15 -7.09 -28.83
C PRO A 322 -22.34 -6.50 -29.99
N VAL A 323 -21.09 -6.14 -29.69
CA VAL A 323 -20.09 -5.72 -30.67
C VAL A 323 -19.62 -6.93 -31.47
N SER A 324 -19.82 -6.88 -32.78
CA SER A 324 -19.37 -7.89 -33.75
C SER A 324 -17.86 -7.90 -33.87
N SER A 325 -17.24 -9.08 -33.61
CA SER A 325 -15.85 -9.34 -33.88
C SER A 325 -15.61 -9.54 -35.37
N THR A 326 -14.92 -8.64 -36.05
CA THR A 326 -14.34 -8.90 -37.36
C THR A 326 -12.85 -9.22 -37.19
N LYS A 327 -12.51 -10.48 -37.50
CA LYS A 327 -11.13 -10.93 -37.67
C LYS A 327 -10.53 -10.27 -38.92
N PRO A 328 -9.27 -9.85 -38.92
CA PRO A 328 -8.55 -9.56 -40.17
C PRO A 328 -8.20 -10.86 -40.88
N ARG A 329 -8.38 -10.85 -42.18
CA ARG A 329 -7.84 -11.87 -43.11
C ARG A 329 -6.47 -11.40 -43.58
N GLU A 330 -5.53 -12.38 -43.55
CA GLU A 330 -4.24 -12.46 -44.23
C GLU A 330 -3.24 -11.33 -44.02
#